data_63f89a987b62dcefa5e82a76b02d3f58
#
_entry.id   63f89a987b62dcefa5e82a76b02d3f58
#
_cell.length_a   1.000
_cell.length_b   1.000
_cell.length_c   1.000
_cell.angle_alpha   90.00
_cell.angle_beta   90.00
_cell.angle_gamma   90.00
#
_symmetry.space_group_name_H-M   'P 1'
#
loop_
_entity.id
_entity.type
_entity.pdbx_description
1 polymer ?
#
loop_
_entity_poly.entity_id
_entity_poly.type
_entity_poly.pdbx_seq_one_letter_code
_entity_poly.pdbx_strand_id
1 'polypeptide(L)'
;MSEDALRTLALQVRNWGRWGPDDELGTLNYITPDTIAAACRLATGGKVFALGIPLQREGPQSGTRQRFNPIHAMFRDGGDRPRTPADVAEMQGYGGSDDWIVMPLQSVTQWDSLAHIFYDGKMWNGYSADLVTSTGAAKNSIDKTRDKLVGRGVLLDVARHKGVRALEPGYAITVADLEATAAAAGVDVRRGDLLLIRTGHMSRYLDRGDWRHFDLDPFPGVSVYAAPWLHARQIAAVASDNYAVEVRPSEIPGFRNPFHVCAIPNMGLTLGEIFHLEDLAADCAADGRYEFLLVAPPLPVTRGVGTPINPYAIK
;
A
#
# COMPACT_ATOMS: atom_id res chain seq x y z
N MET A 1 11.33 20.74 15.36
CA MET A 1 12.30 20.44 14.29
C MET A 1 11.89 21.21 13.06
N SER A 2 12.85 21.80 12.39
CA SER A 2 12.62 22.72 11.28
C SER A 2 12.48 21.97 9.93
N GLU A 3 12.03 22.69 8.90
CA GLU A 3 12.06 22.29 7.50
C GLU A 3 13.42 21.72 7.08
N ASP A 4 14.51 22.29 7.61
CA ASP A 4 15.88 21.83 7.35
C ASP A 4 16.13 20.38 7.79
N ALA A 5 15.50 19.91 8.86
CA ALA A 5 15.65 18.53 9.32
C ALA A 5 14.99 17.53 8.34
N LEU A 6 13.80 17.87 7.82
CA LEU A 6 13.15 17.04 6.79
C LEU A 6 13.97 17.03 5.50
N ARG A 7 14.46 18.18 5.07
CA ARG A 7 15.32 18.31 3.88
C ARG A 7 16.58 17.47 4.01
N THR A 8 17.24 17.53 5.16
CA THR A 8 18.44 16.71 5.45
C THR A 8 18.12 15.22 5.36
N LEU A 9 17.04 14.77 6.00
CA LEU A 9 16.62 13.37 6.00
C LEU A 9 16.26 12.89 4.59
N ALA A 10 15.51 13.71 3.84
CA ALA A 10 15.13 13.40 2.46
C ALA A 10 16.35 13.26 1.55
N LEU A 11 17.35 14.12 1.71
CA LEU A 11 18.62 14.03 0.96
C LEU A 11 19.44 12.79 1.34
N GLN A 12 19.44 12.41 2.61
CA GLN A 12 20.16 11.22 3.10
C GLN A 12 19.65 9.93 2.44
N VAL A 13 18.35 9.84 2.15
CA VAL A 13 17.73 8.64 1.57
C VAL A 13 17.53 8.72 0.05
N ARG A 14 18.04 9.76 -0.59
CA ARG A 14 17.81 9.98 -2.03
C ARG A 14 18.56 8.97 -2.89
N ASN A 15 17.83 8.28 -3.75
CA ASN A 15 18.35 7.29 -4.71
C ASN A 15 18.35 7.77 -6.18
N TRP A 16 18.12 9.06 -6.45
CA TRP A 16 18.02 9.55 -7.82
C TRP A 16 19.24 9.18 -8.67
N GLY A 17 19.00 8.73 -9.89
CA GLY A 17 20.02 8.28 -10.82
C GLY A 17 20.60 6.90 -10.55
N ARG A 18 20.23 6.26 -9.44
CA ARG A 18 20.79 4.95 -9.04
C ARG A 18 20.57 3.84 -10.09
N TRP A 19 19.44 3.88 -10.78
CA TRP A 19 19.07 2.94 -11.84
C TRP A 19 18.99 3.61 -13.23
N GLY A 20 19.65 4.74 -13.39
CA GLY A 20 19.67 5.54 -14.60
C GLY A 20 18.70 6.72 -14.57
N PRO A 21 18.89 7.68 -15.49
CA PRO A 21 18.13 8.93 -15.51
C PRO A 21 16.65 8.75 -15.90
N ASP A 22 16.34 7.66 -16.59
CA ASP A 22 14.98 7.36 -17.09
C ASP A 22 14.22 6.37 -16.20
N ASP A 23 14.77 5.99 -15.04
CA ASP A 23 14.12 5.05 -14.13
C ASP A 23 12.81 5.60 -13.57
N GLU A 24 11.77 4.76 -13.63
CA GLU A 24 10.42 5.02 -13.13
C GLU A 24 9.96 3.96 -12.12
N LEU A 25 10.86 3.03 -11.70
CA LEU A 25 10.56 1.91 -10.80
C LEU A 25 11.06 2.10 -9.38
N GLY A 26 12.10 2.92 -9.18
CA GLY A 26 12.67 3.16 -7.85
C GLY A 26 13.15 1.89 -7.18
N THR A 27 12.82 1.70 -5.92
CA THR A 27 13.25 0.55 -5.11
C THR A 27 12.69 -0.79 -5.60
N LEU A 28 11.67 -0.81 -6.46
CA LEU A 28 11.17 -2.05 -7.07
C LEU A 28 12.22 -2.71 -7.99
N ASN A 29 13.27 -1.99 -8.39
CA ASN A 29 14.44 -2.55 -9.05
C ASN A 29 15.24 -3.53 -8.17
N TYR A 30 15.01 -3.56 -6.86
CA TYR A 30 15.59 -4.58 -5.98
C TYR A 30 14.95 -5.95 -6.12
N ILE A 31 13.75 -6.02 -6.71
CA ILE A 31 13.04 -7.27 -7.01
C ILE A 31 13.62 -7.83 -8.31
N THR A 32 14.29 -8.97 -8.23
CA THR A 32 14.92 -9.66 -9.35
C THR A 32 14.27 -11.03 -9.59
N PRO A 33 14.47 -11.66 -10.77
CA PRO A 33 13.98 -13.01 -11.00
C PRO A 33 14.41 -14.02 -9.92
N ASP A 34 15.64 -13.90 -9.40
CA ASP A 34 16.16 -14.79 -8.36
C ASP A 34 15.43 -14.58 -7.01
N THR A 35 15.16 -13.32 -6.64
CA THR A 35 14.40 -13.02 -5.39
C THR A 35 12.97 -13.50 -5.48
N ILE A 36 12.33 -13.39 -6.66
CA ILE A 36 11.00 -13.93 -6.90
C ILE A 36 11.02 -15.46 -6.82
N ALA A 37 11.95 -16.12 -7.52
CA ALA A 37 12.09 -17.57 -7.47
C ALA A 37 12.35 -18.10 -6.05
N ALA A 38 13.12 -17.34 -5.25
CA ALA A 38 13.31 -17.65 -3.83
C ALA A 38 12.02 -17.50 -3.01
N ALA A 39 11.24 -16.44 -3.27
CA ALA A 39 9.97 -16.19 -2.60
C ALA A 39 8.92 -17.27 -2.91
N CYS A 40 8.87 -17.77 -4.15
CA CYS A 40 7.95 -18.85 -4.54
C CYS A 40 8.16 -20.13 -3.70
N ARG A 41 9.37 -20.38 -3.19
CA ARG A 41 9.65 -21.53 -2.32
C ARG A 41 9.11 -21.40 -0.91
N LEU A 42 8.62 -20.22 -0.52
CA LEU A 42 7.97 -20.00 0.78
C LEU A 42 6.52 -20.48 0.82
N ALA A 43 5.88 -20.60 -0.34
CA ALA A 43 4.49 -21.04 -0.47
C ALA A 43 4.37 -22.58 -0.35
N THR A 44 4.63 -23.12 0.83
CA THR A 44 4.71 -24.57 1.06
C THR A 44 3.44 -25.19 1.60
N GLY A 45 2.60 -24.40 2.30
CA GLY A 45 1.37 -24.86 2.95
C GLY A 45 0.11 -24.67 2.10
N GLY A 46 0.18 -23.86 1.04
CA GLY A 46 -0.96 -23.56 0.17
C GLY A 46 -2.03 -22.67 0.82
N LYS A 47 -1.77 -22.08 2.00
CA LYS A 47 -2.67 -21.11 2.63
C LYS A 47 -2.61 -19.77 1.91
N VAL A 48 -3.77 -19.20 1.60
CA VAL A 48 -3.90 -17.90 0.91
C VAL A 48 -4.62 -16.92 1.82
N PHE A 49 -4.03 -15.75 2.02
CA PHE A 49 -4.59 -14.64 2.78
C PHE A 49 -4.83 -13.46 1.84
N ALA A 50 -6.09 -13.06 1.68
CA ALA A 50 -6.44 -11.82 0.98
C ALA A 50 -6.20 -10.63 1.91
N LEU A 51 -5.35 -9.70 1.49
CA LEU A 51 -4.95 -8.55 2.30
C LEU A 51 -5.67 -7.26 1.88
N GLY A 52 -6.62 -7.35 0.97
CA GLY A 52 -7.47 -6.24 0.52
C GLY A 52 -8.76 -6.15 1.33
N ILE A 53 -9.22 -4.93 1.60
CA ILE A 53 -10.58 -4.72 2.11
C ILE A 53 -11.60 -4.73 0.97
N PRO A 54 -12.88 -5.08 1.22
CA PRO A 54 -13.92 -5.05 0.20
C PRO A 54 -14.10 -3.68 -0.45
N LEU A 55 -14.40 -3.66 -1.74
CA LEU A 55 -14.79 -2.45 -2.48
C LEU A 55 -16.28 -2.21 -2.30
N GLN A 56 -16.65 -1.38 -1.33
CA GLN A 56 -18.04 -1.14 -0.93
C GLN A 56 -18.27 0.29 -0.45
N ARG A 57 -19.54 0.68 -0.30
CA ARG A 57 -19.93 2.03 0.12
C ARG A 57 -19.50 2.32 1.57
N GLU A 58 -19.59 1.33 2.43
CA GLU A 58 -19.15 1.40 3.83
C GLU A 58 -17.65 1.10 3.88
N GLY A 59 -16.83 2.13 4.07
CA GLY A 59 -15.39 2.00 3.99
C GLY A 59 -14.65 3.13 4.72
N PRO A 60 -13.32 3.15 4.59
CA PRO A 60 -12.45 3.98 5.40
C PRO A 60 -12.46 5.48 5.06
N GLN A 61 -13.15 5.89 3.99
CA GLN A 61 -13.13 7.29 3.56
C GLN A 61 -14.28 8.08 4.17
N SER A 62 -13.95 9.13 4.93
CA SER A 62 -14.96 10.05 5.51
C SER A 62 -15.53 11.05 4.51
N GLY A 63 -14.93 11.19 3.33
CA GLY A 63 -15.23 12.24 2.36
C GLY A 63 -14.51 13.58 2.60
N THR A 64 -13.92 13.77 3.80
CA THR A 64 -13.29 15.05 4.19
C THR A 64 -12.07 15.39 3.34
N ARG A 65 -11.39 14.39 2.78
CA ARG A 65 -10.17 14.55 1.97
C ARG A 65 -10.43 14.48 0.47
N GLN A 66 -11.66 14.76 0.03
CA GLN A 66 -12.10 14.64 -1.37
C GLN A 66 -12.01 13.18 -1.91
N ARG A 67 -11.79 12.21 -1.05
CA ARG A 67 -11.89 10.79 -1.36
C ARG A 67 -13.20 10.26 -0.81
N PHE A 68 -13.86 9.40 -1.58
CA PHE A 68 -15.10 8.72 -1.20
C PHE A 68 -14.90 7.21 -1.32
N ASN A 69 -15.74 6.45 -0.63
CA ASN A 69 -15.74 4.99 -0.73
C ASN A 69 -16.27 4.55 -2.08
N PRO A 70 -15.91 3.35 -2.56
CA PRO A 70 -16.36 2.84 -3.84
C PRO A 70 -17.87 2.88 -4.02
N ILE A 71 -18.31 3.29 -5.20
CA ILE A 71 -19.72 3.28 -5.62
C ILE A 71 -19.85 2.23 -6.71
N HIS A 72 -20.50 1.12 -6.37
CA HIS A 72 -20.81 0.04 -7.32
C HIS A 72 -22.28 0.15 -7.72
N ALA A 73 -22.60 -0.03 -9.00
CA ALA A 73 -23.95 -0.10 -9.52
C ALA A 73 -24.05 -0.99 -10.76
N MET A 74 -25.23 -1.57 -10.93
CA MET A 74 -25.57 -2.32 -12.13
C MET A 74 -26.05 -1.33 -13.20
N PHE A 75 -25.63 -1.49 -14.44
CA PHE A 75 -26.28 -0.84 -15.58
C PHE A 75 -27.11 -1.82 -16.42
N ARG A 76 -26.99 -3.13 -16.13
CA ARG A 76 -27.83 -4.20 -16.64
C ARG A 76 -27.99 -5.27 -15.58
N ASP A 77 -29.22 -5.58 -15.21
CA ASP A 77 -29.52 -6.56 -14.16
C ASP A 77 -30.44 -7.70 -14.62
N GLY A 78 -30.71 -8.67 -13.72
CA GLY A 78 -31.55 -9.83 -14.03
C GLY A 78 -33.03 -9.49 -14.24
N GLY A 79 -33.46 -8.27 -13.93
CA GLY A 79 -34.79 -7.75 -14.15
C GLY A 79 -34.99 -7.18 -15.57
N ASP A 80 -33.92 -6.87 -16.28
CA ASP A 80 -33.98 -6.36 -17.64
C ASP A 80 -34.56 -7.43 -18.59
N ARG A 81 -35.63 -7.07 -19.28
CA ARG A 81 -36.34 -7.94 -20.19
C ARG A 81 -36.14 -7.48 -21.63
N PRO A 82 -36.12 -8.40 -22.59
CA PRO A 82 -36.19 -8.05 -24.02
C PRO A 82 -37.38 -7.13 -24.29
N ARG A 83 -37.15 -6.06 -25.02
CA ARG A 83 -38.18 -5.02 -25.25
C ARG A 83 -39.10 -5.33 -26.41
N THR A 84 -38.68 -6.18 -27.33
CA THR A 84 -39.43 -6.55 -28.54
C THR A 84 -39.52 -8.06 -28.71
N PRO A 85 -40.51 -8.59 -29.44
CA PRO A 85 -40.56 -10.00 -29.82
C PRO A 85 -39.35 -10.48 -30.61
N ALA A 86 -38.72 -9.61 -31.41
CA ALA A 86 -37.49 -9.91 -32.14
C ALA A 86 -36.32 -10.14 -31.17
N ASP A 87 -36.15 -9.28 -30.13
CA ASP A 87 -35.15 -9.44 -29.12
C ASP A 87 -35.33 -10.75 -28.33
N VAL A 88 -36.58 -11.13 -28.03
CA VAL A 88 -36.90 -12.42 -27.38
C VAL A 88 -36.44 -13.61 -28.23
N ALA A 89 -36.72 -13.56 -29.54
CA ALA A 89 -36.35 -14.63 -30.46
C ALA A 89 -34.82 -14.72 -30.62
N GLU A 90 -34.13 -13.62 -30.69
CA GLU A 90 -32.66 -13.58 -30.80
C GLU A 90 -31.98 -14.09 -29.52
N MET A 91 -32.47 -13.73 -28.35
CA MET A 91 -31.86 -14.12 -27.08
C MET A 91 -32.01 -15.61 -26.74
N GLN A 92 -33.01 -16.30 -27.25
CA GLN A 92 -33.23 -17.74 -27.03
C GLN A 92 -33.08 -18.20 -25.56
N GLY A 93 -33.53 -17.38 -24.64
CA GLY A 93 -33.37 -17.62 -23.19
C GLY A 93 -32.03 -17.15 -22.58
N TYR A 94 -31.10 -16.60 -23.40
CA TYR A 94 -29.89 -15.99 -22.91
C TYR A 94 -30.19 -14.70 -22.13
N GLY A 95 -29.46 -14.48 -21.02
CA GLY A 95 -29.51 -13.25 -20.25
C GLY A 95 -28.10 -12.96 -19.66
N GLY A 96 -27.88 -11.72 -19.26
CA GLY A 96 -26.60 -11.32 -18.66
C GLY A 96 -26.78 -10.04 -17.83
N SER A 97 -25.81 -9.78 -16.97
CA SER A 97 -25.74 -8.55 -16.18
C SER A 97 -24.37 -7.91 -16.34
N ASP A 98 -24.33 -6.60 -16.27
CA ASP A 98 -23.10 -5.81 -16.32
C ASP A 98 -23.15 -4.71 -15.27
N ASP A 99 -21.99 -4.37 -14.72
CA ASP A 99 -21.85 -3.43 -13.64
C ASP A 99 -20.66 -2.47 -13.84
N TRP A 100 -20.59 -1.45 -13.02
CA TRP A 100 -19.51 -0.50 -12.99
C TRP A 100 -19.17 -0.08 -11.56
N ILE A 101 -17.94 0.41 -11.37
CA ILE A 101 -17.47 0.98 -10.13
C ILE A 101 -16.83 2.34 -10.38
N VAL A 102 -17.16 3.31 -9.50
CA VAL A 102 -16.48 4.62 -9.45
C VAL A 102 -15.84 4.78 -8.10
N MET A 103 -14.55 5.11 -8.08
CA MET A 103 -13.80 5.30 -6.84
C MET A 103 -12.52 6.10 -7.07
N PRO A 104 -12.05 6.88 -6.07
CA PRO A 104 -10.67 7.33 -6.04
C PRO A 104 -9.72 6.14 -5.94
N LEU A 105 -8.62 6.15 -6.69
CA LEU A 105 -7.67 5.02 -6.73
C LEU A 105 -6.99 4.75 -5.38
N GLN A 106 -6.97 5.74 -4.48
CA GLN A 106 -6.38 5.66 -3.13
C GLN A 106 -7.45 5.61 -2.02
N SER A 107 -8.60 4.99 -2.26
CA SER A 107 -9.70 4.99 -1.30
C SER A 107 -9.83 3.72 -0.45
N VAL A 108 -9.14 2.66 -0.83
CA VAL A 108 -9.15 1.32 -0.19
C VAL A 108 -7.73 0.80 -0.10
N THR A 109 -7.54 -0.50 0.14
CA THR A 109 -6.21 -1.14 0.06
C THR A 109 -5.57 -0.83 -1.28
N GLN A 110 -4.37 -0.27 -1.27
CA GLN A 110 -3.76 0.35 -2.44
C GLN A 110 -2.24 0.33 -2.44
N TRP A 111 -1.65 0.61 -3.62
CA TRP A 111 -0.29 1.10 -3.78
C TRP A 111 -0.29 2.54 -4.28
N ASP A 112 0.57 3.36 -3.71
CA ASP A 112 0.92 4.66 -4.26
C ASP A 112 2.01 4.51 -5.33
N SER A 113 1.85 5.23 -6.45
CA SER A 113 2.90 5.34 -7.44
C SER A 113 3.96 6.37 -7.05
N LEU A 114 5.09 6.36 -7.74
CA LEU A 114 6.16 7.33 -7.54
C LEU A 114 5.82 8.75 -8.08
N ALA A 115 4.63 8.90 -8.68
CA ALA A 115 4.05 10.19 -9.08
C ALA A 115 3.01 10.72 -8.09
N HIS A 116 2.76 10.01 -6.95
CA HIS A 116 1.72 10.41 -6.01
C HIS A 116 2.09 11.61 -5.14
N ILE A 117 3.36 11.73 -4.76
CA ILE A 117 3.86 12.77 -3.86
C ILE A 117 4.97 13.59 -4.54
N PHE A 118 4.94 14.88 -4.28
CA PHE A 118 5.95 15.85 -4.75
C PHE A 118 6.64 16.51 -3.56
N TYR A 119 7.91 16.83 -3.74
CA TYR A 119 8.65 17.67 -2.82
C TYR A 119 9.52 18.65 -3.59
N ASP A 120 9.46 19.94 -3.25
CA ASP A 120 10.13 21.03 -4.01
C ASP A 120 9.83 20.97 -5.53
N GLY A 121 8.56 20.71 -5.91
CA GLY A 121 8.15 20.60 -7.31
C GLY A 121 8.73 19.41 -8.07
N LYS A 122 9.28 18.42 -7.35
CA LYS A 122 9.88 17.21 -7.92
C LYS A 122 9.21 15.95 -7.38
N MET A 123 9.06 14.98 -8.26
CA MET A 123 8.74 13.60 -7.94
C MET A 123 9.97 12.70 -8.10
N TRP A 124 9.80 11.39 -7.96
CA TRP A 124 10.88 10.42 -8.06
C TRP A 124 11.80 10.69 -9.27
N ASN A 125 13.09 10.48 -9.03
CA ASN A 125 14.18 10.65 -10.01
C ASN A 125 14.34 12.07 -10.57
N GLY A 126 13.81 13.08 -9.86
CA GLY A 126 13.95 14.49 -10.22
C GLY A 126 13.00 14.97 -11.31
N TYR A 127 12.06 14.14 -11.77
CA TYR A 127 11.05 14.59 -12.73
C TYR A 127 10.19 15.72 -12.15
N SER A 128 9.79 16.67 -13.02
CA SER A 128 8.93 17.78 -12.60
C SER A 128 7.54 17.30 -12.20
N ALA A 129 6.98 17.87 -11.14
CA ALA A 129 5.58 17.70 -10.77
C ALA A 129 4.60 18.13 -11.87
N ASP A 130 5.00 19.05 -12.76
CA ASP A 130 4.18 19.50 -13.90
C ASP A 130 3.88 18.39 -14.91
N LEU A 131 4.57 17.25 -14.82
CA LEU A 131 4.28 16.07 -15.63
C LEU A 131 3.04 15.30 -15.16
N VAL A 132 2.45 15.69 -14.02
CA VAL A 132 1.15 15.22 -13.57
C VAL A 132 0.11 16.29 -13.84
N THR A 133 -0.77 16.02 -14.81
CA THR A 133 -1.78 16.95 -15.29
C THR A 133 -3.19 16.38 -15.09
N SER A 134 -4.22 17.09 -15.55
CA SER A 134 -5.60 16.57 -15.55
C SER A 134 -5.78 15.27 -16.35
N THR A 135 -4.82 14.93 -17.23
CA THR A 135 -4.82 13.65 -17.98
C THR A 135 -3.97 12.56 -17.32
N GLY A 136 -3.47 12.79 -16.11
CA GLY A 136 -2.67 11.87 -15.32
C GLY A 136 -1.16 12.10 -15.42
N ALA A 137 -0.38 11.19 -14.88
CA ALA A 137 1.07 11.25 -14.79
C ALA A 137 1.75 10.79 -16.09
N ALA A 138 2.57 11.63 -16.67
CA ALA A 138 3.37 11.27 -17.85
C ALA A 138 4.63 10.47 -17.48
N LYS A 139 5.07 10.56 -16.21
CA LYS A 139 6.20 9.83 -15.63
C LYS A 139 5.81 9.25 -14.27
N ASN A 140 6.48 8.18 -13.85
CA ASN A 140 6.31 7.55 -12.54
C ASN A 140 4.89 7.03 -12.25
N SER A 141 4.06 6.84 -13.28
CA SER A 141 2.70 6.33 -13.13
C SER A 141 2.68 4.87 -12.71
N ILE A 142 1.57 4.44 -12.08
CA ILE A 142 1.45 3.10 -11.47
C ILE A 142 1.53 1.96 -12.50
N ASP A 143 1.09 2.17 -13.74
CA ASP A 143 1.17 1.19 -14.81
C ASP A 143 2.60 0.77 -15.19
N LYS A 144 3.61 1.58 -14.82
CA LYS A 144 5.03 1.24 -14.98
C LYS A 144 5.45 0.04 -14.11
N THR A 145 4.71 -0.21 -13.03
CA THR A 145 5.03 -1.27 -12.06
C THR A 145 4.19 -2.53 -12.23
N ARG A 146 3.47 -2.67 -13.34
CA ARG A 146 2.49 -3.74 -13.60
C ARG A 146 3.04 -5.18 -13.53
N ASP A 147 4.35 -5.35 -13.73
CA ASP A 147 5.07 -6.63 -13.67
C ASP A 147 5.94 -6.75 -12.40
N LYS A 148 5.70 -5.90 -11.42
CA LYS A 148 6.42 -5.83 -10.14
C LYS A 148 5.51 -6.20 -8.96
N LEU A 149 6.00 -5.99 -7.73
CA LEU A 149 5.27 -6.22 -6.49
C LEU A 149 4.86 -7.69 -6.29
N VAL A 150 5.74 -8.58 -6.74
CA VAL A 150 5.73 -10.02 -6.45
C VAL A 150 7.08 -10.39 -5.86
N GLY A 151 7.10 -11.00 -4.68
CA GLY A 151 8.37 -11.33 -4.01
C GLY A 151 8.19 -11.81 -2.59
N ARG A 152 9.28 -11.78 -1.82
CA ARG A 152 9.25 -12.16 -0.41
C ARG A 152 8.55 -11.05 0.39
N GLY A 153 7.38 -11.39 0.96
CA GLY A 153 6.71 -10.61 1.97
C GLY A 153 7.26 -10.93 3.35
N VAL A 154 7.43 -9.91 4.19
CA VAL A 154 7.81 -10.04 5.60
C VAL A 154 6.81 -9.27 6.44
N LEU A 155 6.18 -9.93 7.41
CA LEU A 155 5.28 -9.28 8.35
C LEU A 155 6.04 -8.90 9.62
N LEU A 156 6.06 -7.61 9.94
CA LEU A 156 6.44 -7.09 11.25
C LEU A 156 5.18 -6.72 12.04
N ASP A 157 4.71 -7.63 12.88
CA ASP A 157 3.54 -7.41 13.75
C ASP A 157 3.97 -6.66 15.02
N VAL A 158 4.15 -5.33 14.90
CA VAL A 158 4.61 -4.48 16.00
C VAL A 158 3.62 -4.44 17.14
N ALA A 159 2.32 -4.44 16.86
CA ALA A 159 1.29 -4.45 17.90
C ALA A 159 1.40 -5.71 18.76
N ARG A 160 1.51 -6.89 18.16
CA ARG A 160 1.69 -8.16 18.87
C ARG A 160 3.00 -8.19 19.65
N HIS A 161 4.10 -7.73 19.05
CA HIS A 161 5.40 -7.66 19.73
C HIS A 161 5.33 -6.79 21.01
N LYS A 162 4.55 -5.71 20.99
CA LYS A 162 4.28 -4.87 22.17
C LYS A 162 3.24 -5.47 23.13
N GLY A 163 2.68 -6.64 22.85
CA GLY A 163 1.68 -7.30 23.70
C GLY A 163 0.31 -6.63 23.66
N VAL A 164 0.00 -5.86 22.63
CA VAL A 164 -1.28 -5.16 22.46
C VAL A 164 -1.99 -5.57 21.19
N ARG A 165 -3.33 -5.42 21.17
CA ARG A 165 -4.13 -5.67 19.96
C ARG A 165 -3.90 -4.61 18.88
N ALA A 166 -3.76 -3.36 19.31
CA ALA A 166 -3.45 -2.22 18.47
C ALA A 166 -2.58 -1.21 19.24
N LEU A 167 -1.60 -0.64 18.55
CA LEU A 167 -0.76 0.43 19.09
C LEU A 167 -1.60 1.67 19.41
N GLU A 168 -1.20 2.44 20.41
CA GLU A 168 -1.90 3.67 20.77
C GLU A 168 -1.92 4.68 19.60
N PRO A 169 -3.02 5.45 19.43
CA PRO A 169 -3.07 6.53 18.46
C PRO A 169 -1.90 7.50 18.63
N GLY A 170 -1.21 7.81 17.54
CA GLY A 170 -0.03 8.67 17.57
C GLY A 170 1.29 7.96 17.95
N TYR A 171 1.28 6.64 18.13
CA TYR A 171 2.50 5.88 18.37
C TYR A 171 3.39 5.86 17.12
N ALA A 172 4.59 6.43 17.22
CA ALA A 172 5.61 6.41 16.19
C ALA A 172 6.44 5.12 16.30
N ILE A 173 6.34 4.23 15.34
CA ILE A 173 7.13 2.99 15.25
C ILE A 173 8.57 3.36 14.91
N THR A 174 9.48 3.16 15.86
CA THR A 174 10.89 3.48 15.72
C THR A 174 11.69 2.36 15.04
N VAL A 175 12.95 2.65 14.67
CA VAL A 175 13.89 1.63 14.18
C VAL A 175 14.07 0.52 15.22
N ALA A 176 14.18 0.87 16.50
CA ALA A 176 14.30 -0.10 17.58
C ALA A 176 13.08 -1.04 17.65
N ASP A 177 11.87 -0.52 17.43
CA ASP A 177 10.66 -1.35 17.40
C ASP A 177 10.68 -2.32 16.20
N LEU A 178 11.09 -1.84 15.02
CA LEU A 178 11.17 -2.68 13.82
C LEU A 178 12.21 -3.80 13.99
N GLU A 179 13.38 -3.47 14.51
CA GLU A 179 14.45 -4.45 14.74
C GLU A 179 14.08 -5.46 15.84
N ALA A 180 13.50 -5.00 16.95
CA ALA A 180 13.04 -5.89 18.02
C ALA A 180 11.91 -6.82 17.53
N THR A 181 10.98 -6.30 16.71
CA THR A 181 9.91 -7.11 16.12
C THR A 181 10.46 -8.16 15.15
N ALA A 182 11.40 -7.78 14.28
CA ALA A 182 12.05 -8.72 13.35
C ALA A 182 12.81 -9.82 14.11
N ALA A 183 13.56 -9.46 15.15
CA ALA A 183 14.27 -10.41 16.00
C ALA A 183 13.32 -11.38 16.72
N ALA A 184 12.22 -10.87 17.28
CA ALA A 184 11.21 -11.71 17.95
C ALA A 184 10.48 -12.64 16.98
N ALA A 185 10.29 -12.21 15.73
CA ALA A 185 9.71 -13.02 14.66
C ALA A 185 10.72 -14.01 14.04
N GLY A 186 12.00 -13.94 14.41
CA GLY A 186 13.06 -14.78 13.83
C GLY A 186 13.32 -14.50 12.34
N VAL A 187 12.99 -13.29 11.86
CA VAL A 187 13.17 -12.93 10.46
C VAL A 187 14.31 -11.92 10.27
N ASP A 188 15.03 -12.09 9.18
CA ASP A 188 16.04 -11.14 8.72
C ASP A 188 15.43 -10.31 7.57
N VAL A 189 15.34 -9.00 7.78
CA VAL A 189 14.82 -8.05 6.78
C VAL A 189 15.91 -7.77 5.75
N ARG A 190 15.66 -8.09 4.48
CA ARG A 190 16.67 -8.16 3.41
C ARG A 190 16.34 -7.23 2.24
N ARG A 191 17.34 -7.01 1.42
CA ARG A 191 17.20 -6.33 0.14
C ARG A 191 16.11 -6.99 -0.72
N GLY A 192 15.21 -6.16 -1.25
CA GLY A 192 14.14 -6.59 -2.12
C GLY A 192 12.89 -7.10 -1.40
N ASP A 193 12.87 -7.08 -0.07
CA ASP A 193 11.68 -7.46 0.69
C ASP A 193 10.52 -6.47 0.47
N LEU A 194 9.32 -7.02 0.48
CA LEU A 194 8.05 -6.33 0.56
C LEU A 194 7.62 -6.35 2.04
N LEU A 195 7.84 -5.25 2.75
CA LEU A 195 7.67 -5.19 4.19
C LEU A 195 6.25 -4.80 4.56
N LEU A 196 5.53 -5.66 5.30
CA LEU A 196 4.21 -5.39 5.84
C LEU A 196 4.34 -5.07 7.33
N ILE A 197 3.85 -3.91 7.76
CA ILE A 197 3.95 -3.43 9.15
C ILE A 197 2.54 -3.36 9.74
N ARG A 198 2.25 -4.25 10.70
CA ARG A 198 0.97 -4.25 11.39
C ARG A 198 1.02 -3.39 12.64
N THR A 199 0.18 -2.36 12.64
CA THR A 199 -0.05 -1.46 13.78
C THR A 199 -1.24 -1.88 14.63
N GLY A 200 -2.16 -2.68 14.08
CA GLY A 200 -3.45 -3.03 14.65
C GLY A 200 -4.48 -1.88 14.53
N HIS A 201 -4.15 -0.79 13.84
CA HIS A 201 -5.08 0.34 13.68
C HIS A 201 -6.41 -0.11 13.06
N MET A 202 -6.35 -0.87 11.97
CA MET A 202 -7.54 -1.39 11.30
C MET A 202 -8.41 -2.26 12.21
N SER A 203 -7.81 -3.07 13.10
CA SER A 203 -8.56 -3.94 14.00
C SER A 203 -9.54 -3.18 14.91
N ARG A 204 -9.20 -1.94 15.29
CA ARG A 204 -10.09 -1.08 16.09
C ARG A 204 -11.43 -0.79 15.40
N TYR A 205 -11.40 -0.65 14.07
CA TYR A 205 -12.57 -0.33 13.25
C TYR A 205 -13.34 -1.58 12.86
N LEU A 206 -12.64 -2.68 12.58
CA LEU A 206 -13.25 -3.99 12.36
C LEU A 206 -14.00 -4.48 13.61
N ASP A 207 -13.39 -4.37 14.79
CA ASP A 207 -14.02 -4.75 16.06
C ASP A 207 -15.26 -3.89 16.38
N ARG A 208 -15.22 -2.63 15.99
CA ARG A 208 -16.33 -1.70 16.15
C ARG A 208 -17.42 -1.91 15.10
N GLY A 209 -17.10 -2.55 13.96
CA GLY A 209 -17.98 -2.71 12.81
C GLY A 209 -18.30 -1.39 12.09
N ASP A 210 -17.39 -0.43 12.15
CA ASP A 210 -17.65 0.95 11.75
C ASP A 210 -16.33 1.63 11.36
N TRP A 211 -16.30 2.28 10.19
CA TRP A 211 -15.15 2.97 9.63
C TRP A 211 -15.07 4.46 9.98
N ARG A 212 -16.04 5.01 10.74
CA ARG A 212 -16.06 6.44 11.05
C ARG A 212 -14.74 6.90 11.66
N HIS A 213 -14.18 7.97 11.10
CA HIS A 213 -12.93 8.61 11.50
C HIS A 213 -11.65 7.82 11.21
N PHE A 214 -11.71 6.70 10.48
CA PHE A 214 -10.51 5.92 10.15
C PHE A 214 -9.39 6.78 9.50
N ASP A 215 -9.78 7.68 8.60
CA ASP A 215 -8.87 8.59 7.87
C ASP A 215 -8.57 9.92 8.60
N LEU A 216 -9.24 10.19 9.73
CA LEU A 216 -9.19 11.48 10.45
C LEU A 216 -8.53 11.40 11.82
N ASP A 217 -8.82 10.36 12.58
CA ASP A 217 -8.31 10.18 13.94
C ASP A 217 -6.77 10.06 13.93
N PRO A 218 -6.09 10.42 15.04
CA PRO A 218 -4.71 10.06 15.21
C PRO A 218 -4.52 8.55 15.08
N PHE A 219 -3.47 8.12 14.38
CA PHE A 219 -3.16 6.71 14.22
C PHE A 219 -1.67 6.40 14.42
N PRO A 220 -1.34 5.18 14.87
CA PRO A 220 0.03 4.71 14.94
C PRO A 220 0.58 4.50 13.51
N GLY A 221 1.88 4.61 13.35
CA GLY A 221 2.53 4.34 12.07
C GLY A 221 4.04 4.48 12.14
N VAL A 222 4.69 4.28 11.02
CA VAL A 222 6.14 4.33 10.90
C VAL A 222 6.65 5.74 11.17
N SER A 223 7.68 5.85 12.02
CA SER A 223 8.38 7.11 12.27
C SER A 223 9.12 7.55 11.00
N VAL A 224 9.11 8.87 10.72
CA VAL A 224 9.92 9.44 9.63
C VAL A 224 11.41 9.11 9.79
N TYR A 225 11.87 8.95 11.04
CA TYR A 225 13.26 8.60 11.36
C TYR A 225 13.61 7.14 11.05
N ALA A 226 12.65 6.31 10.67
CA ALA A 226 12.91 4.96 10.15
C ALA A 226 13.28 4.93 8.66
N ALA A 227 13.10 6.04 7.92
CA ALA A 227 13.42 6.10 6.49
C ALA A 227 14.88 5.72 6.16
N PRO A 228 15.92 6.18 6.90
CA PRO A 228 17.31 5.74 6.66
C PRO A 228 17.53 4.23 6.88
N TRP A 229 16.82 3.63 7.82
CA TRP A 229 16.90 2.18 8.07
C TRP A 229 16.33 1.37 6.89
N LEU A 230 15.16 1.77 6.35
CA LEU A 230 14.57 1.16 5.17
C LEU A 230 15.48 1.32 3.95
N HIS A 231 16.06 2.51 3.78
CA HIS A 231 17.02 2.80 2.71
C HIS A 231 18.27 1.91 2.80
N ALA A 232 18.89 1.81 3.98
CA ALA A 232 20.08 0.99 4.21
C ALA A 232 19.83 -0.50 3.96
N ARG A 233 18.64 -1.00 4.28
CA ARG A 233 18.22 -2.39 4.03
C ARG A 233 17.72 -2.64 2.61
N GLN A 234 17.63 -1.59 1.78
CA GLN A 234 17.23 -1.70 0.37
C GLN A 234 15.85 -2.37 0.20
N ILE A 235 14.88 -1.95 1.02
CA ILE A 235 13.50 -2.47 0.96
C ILE A 235 12.85 -2.07 -0.37
N ALA A 236 12.10 -3.00 -0.96
CA ALA A 236 11.46 -2.77 -2.26
C ALA A 236 10.13 -2.00 -2.14
N ALA A 237 9.31 -2.33 -1.15
CA ALA A 237 8.07 -1.61 -0.84
C ALA A 237 7.72 -1.79 0.64
N VAL A 238 6.93 -0.86 1.18
CA VAL A 238 6.40 -0.91 2.55
C VAL A 238 4.89 -0.76 2.50
N ALA A 239 4.16 -1.60 3.25
CA ALA A 239 2.72 -1.47 3.42
C ALA A 239 2.32 -1.54 4.90
N SER A 240 1.17 -0.94 5.24
CA SER A 240 0.64 -0.96 6.61
C SER A 240 -0.90 -1.04 6.62
N ASP A 241 -1.43 -1.41 7.78
CA ASP A 241 -2.87 -1.50 8.06
C ASP A 241 -3.51 -0.17 8.48
N ASN A 242 -2.77 0.93 8.39
CA ASN A 242 -3.25 2.28 8.65
C ASN A 242 -3.49 3.08 7.35
N TYR A 243 -3.87 4.36 7.49
CA TYR A 243 -4.26 5.22 6.38
C TYR A 243 -3.08 5.79 5.58
N ALA A 244 -1.88 5.91 6.18
CA ALA A 244 -0.78 6.66 5.59
C ALA A 244 0.60 6.02 5.81
N VAL A 245 0.70 4.75 6.21
CA VAL A 245 1.94 4.09 6.63
C VAL A 245 2.59 4.78 7.82
N GLU A 246 2.80 6.10 7.74
CA GLU A 246 3.43 6.92 8.79
C GLU A 246 2.47 7.28 9.92
N VAL A 247 3.04 7.66 11.04
CA VAL A 247 2.30 8.07 12.24
C VAL A 247 1.54 9.40 12.05
N ARG A 248 0.39 9.51 12.70
CA ARG A 248 -0.33 10.77 12.89
C ARG A 248 -0.67 11.01 14.35
N PRO A 249 -0.48 12.27 14.84
CA PRO A 249 -0.02 13.48 14.15
C PRO A 249 1.43 13.38 13.66
N SER A 250 1.78 14.20 12.68
CA SER A 250 3.13 14.25 12.11
C SER A 250 4.19 14.56 13.15
N GLU A 251 5.33 13.86 13.09
CA GLU A 251 6.49 14.12 13.95
C GLU A 251 7.23 15.41 13.61
N ILE A 252 7.01 15.96 12.41
CA ILE A 252 7.61 17.22 11.96
C ILE A 252 6.52 18.27 11.86
N PRO A 253 6.45 19.25 12.81
CA PRO A 253 5.46 20.30 12.78
C PRO A 253 5.45 21.08 11.46
N GLY A 254 4.24 21.36 10.95
CA GLY A 254 4.06 22.06 9.67
C GLY A 254 4.09 21.17 8.43
N PHE A 255 4.53 19.92 8.54
CA PHE A 255 4.49 18.94 7.45
C PHE A 255 3.42 17.88 7.69
N ARG A 256 2.65 17.61 6.65
CA ARG A 256 1.54 16.66 6.75
C ARG A 256 2.01 15.20 6.71
N ASN A 257 2.92 14.87 5.78
CA ASN A 257 3.37 13.51 5.49
C ASN A 257 4.90 13.49 5.26
N PRO A 258 5.73 13.71 6.30
CA PRO A 258 7.17 13.78 6.14
C PRO A 258 7.81 12.45 5.73
N PHE A 259 7.26 11.32 6.17
CA PHE A 259 7.75 10.01 5.74
C PHE A 259 7.49 9.77 4.24
N HIS A 260 6.32 10.14 3.73
CA HIS A 260 6.03 10.09 2.29
C HIS A 260 7.02 10.93 1.47
N VAL A 261 7.41 12.12 1.98
CA VAL A 261 8.43 12.95 1.33
C VAL A 261 9.78 12.24 1.26
N CYS A 262 10.18 11.55 2.29
CA CYS A 262 11.41 10.75 2.29
C CYS A 262 11.28 9.53 1.37
N ALA A 263 10.17 8.81 1.47
CA ALA A 263 9.95 7.52 0.81
C ALA A 263 9.73 7.68 -0.71
N ILE A 264 8.69 8.40 -1.13
CA ILE A 264 8.25 8.36 -2.53
C ILE A 264 9.16 9.20 -3.42
N PRO A 265 9.23 10.55 -3.32
CA PRO A 265 10.01 11.34 -4.27
C PRO A 265 11.53 11.22 -4.08
N ASN A 266 12.04 10.89 -2.91
CA ASN A 266 13.48 10.83 -2.67
C ASN A 266 14.06 9.42 -2.74
N MET A 267 13.50 8.46 -2.02
CA MET A 267 13.99 7.08 -2.01
C MET A 267 13.51 6.28 -3.23
N GLY A 268 12.37 6.63 -3.82
CA GLY A 268 11.69 5.84 -4.84
C GLY A 268 11.00 4.60 -4.27
N LEU A 269 10.56 4.68 -3.02
CA LEU A 269 9.91 3.59 -2.29
C LEU A 269 8.39 3.64 -2.48
N THR A 270 7.82 2.57 -3.03
CA THR A 270 6.38 2.39 -3.16
C THR A 270 5.76 2.12 -1.79
N LEU A 271 4.67 2.85 -1.47
CA LEU A 271 3.94 2.71 -0.22
C LEU A 271 2.58 2.06 -0.44
N GLY A 272 2.21 1.15 0.48
CA GLY A 272 0.91 0.49 0.52
C GLY A 272 0.12 0.89 1.76
N GLU A 273 -1.17 1.18 1.57
CA GLU A 273 -2.02 1.63 2.66
C GLU A 273 -3.27 0.76 2.80
N ILE A 274 -3.82 0.73 4.00
CA ILE A 274 -5.11 0.09 4.30
C ILE A 274 -5.09 -1.42 4.01
N PHE A 275 -3.98 -2.10 4.33
CA PHE A 275 -3.86 -3.55 4.20
C PHE A 275 -4.58 -4.25 5.36
N HIS A 276 -5.39 -5.26 5.04
CA HIS A 276 -6.02 -6.12 6.03
C HIS A 276 -5.03 -7.21 6.45
N LEU A 277 -4.39 -7.04 7.61
CA LEU A 277 -3.29 -7.91 8.06
C LEU A 277 -3.69 -8.88 9.18
N GLU A 278 -4.94 -8.85 9.66
CA GLU A 278 -5.36 -9.56 10.88
C GLU A 278 -5.23 -11.10 10.75
N ASP A 279 -5.78 -11.68 9.68
CA ASP A 279 -5.77 -13.14 9.50
C ASP A 279 -4.36 -13.67 9.25
N LEU A 280 -3.58 -12.93 8.45
CA LEU A 280 -2.17 -13.25 8.22
C LEU A 280 -1.37 -13.18 9.52
N ALA A 281 -1.57 -12.15 10.34
CA ALA A 281 -0.88 -11.99 11.61
C ALA A 281 -1.23 -13.09 12.62
N ALA A 282 -2.49 -13.52 12.63
CA ALA A 282 -2.94 -14.64 13.47
C ALA A 282 -2.27 -15.96 13.04
N ASP A 283 -2.20 -16.24 11.75
CA ASP A 283 -1.56 -17.45 11.22
C ASP A 283 -0.03 -17.43 11.43
N CYS A 284 0.63 -16.28 11.21
CA CYS A 284 2.05 -16.12 11.48
C CYS A 284 2.39 -16.36 12.96
N ALA A 285 1.54 -15.91 13.86
CA ALA A 285 1.73 -16.14 15.29
C ALA A 285 1.50 -17.61 15.68
N ALA A 286 0.62 -18.32 14.97
CA ALA A 286 0.31 -19.72 15.24
C ALA A 286 1.42 -20.68 14.80
N ASP A 287 2.07 -20.40 13.65
CA ASP A 287 3.09 -21.28 13.09
C ASP A 287 4.53 -20.73 13.18
N GLY A 288 4.71 -19.49 13.68
CA GLY A 288 6.01 -18.85 13.84
C GLY A 288 6.67 -18.39 12.52
N ARG A 289 5.95 -18.42 11.39
CA ARG A 289 6.48 -18.08 10.07
C ARG A 289 5.95 -16.71 9.63
N TYR A 290 6.82 -15.72 9.64
CA TYR A 290 6.51 -14.31 9.32
C TYR A 290 6.98 -13.90 7.92
N GLU A 291 7.41 -14.84 7.10
CA GLU A 291 7.78 -14.66 5.70
C GLU A 291 6.92 -15.54 4.79
N PHE A 292 6.61 -15.05 3.61
CA PHE A 292 5.67 -15.66 2.68
C PHE A 292 5.91 -15.13 1.25
N LEU A 293 5.30 -15.78 0.26
CA LEU A 293 5.17 -15.19 -1.07
C LEU A 293 4.08 -14.11 -1.02
N LEU A 294 4.45 -12.85 -1.30
CA LEU A 294 3.50 -11.78 -1.53
C LEU A 294 3.28 -11.59 -3.03
N VAL A 295 1.99 -11.58 -3.44
CA VAL A 295 1.56 -11.31 -4.80
C VAL A 295 0.61 -10.11 -4.76
N ALA A 296 1.11 -8.95 -5.18
CA ALA A 296 0.40 -7.69 -5.01
C ALA A 296 0.53 -6.76 -6.24
N PRO A 297 0.40 -7.27 -7.49
CA PRO A 297 0.56 -6.45 -8.67
C PRO A 297 -0.52 -5.36 -8.74
N PRO A 298 -0.20 -4.17 -9.26
CA PRO A 298 -1.16 -3.11 -9.44
C PRO A 298 -2.12 -3.38 -10.58
N LEU A 299 -3.32 -2.81 -10.53
CA LEU A 299 -4.10 -2.61 -11.75
C LEU A 299 -3.33 -1.62 -12.65
N PRO A 300 -3.12 -1.92 -13.93
CA PRO A 300 -2.30 -1.09 -14.81
C PRO A 300 -3.08 0.14 -15.33
N VAL A 301 -3.55 0.97 -14.40
CA VAL A 301 -4.25 2.20 -14.73
C VAL A 301 -3.28 3.15 -15.40
N THR A 302 -3.39 3.31 -16.72
CA THR A 302 -2.51 4.18 -17.51
C THR A 302 -2.49 5.59 -16.93
N ARG A 303 -1.31 6.10 -16.66
CA ARG A 303 -1.07 7.42 -16.06
C ARG A 303 -1.66 7.60 -14.65
N GLY A 304 -2.10 6.52 -13.99
CA GLY A 304 -2.60 6.57 -12.62
C GLY A 304 -1.49 6.89 -11.62
N VAL A 305 -1.83 7.60 -10.54
CA VAL A 305 -0.90 7.92 -9.45
C VAL A 305 -1.04 6.99 -8.25
N GLY A 306 -1.81 5.94 -8.39
CA GLY A 306 -2.01 4.85 -7.43
C GLY A 306 -3.00 3.84 -7.98
N THR A 307 -3.28 2.78 -7.22
CA THR A 307 -4.18 1.72 -7.65
C THR A 307 -4.80 1.00 -6.46
N PRO A 308 -6.11 0.71 -6.47
CA PRO A 308 -6.67 -0.29 -5.57
C PRO A 308 -6.12 -1.67 -5.95
N ILE A 309 -5.97 -2.52 -4.94
CA ILE A 309 -5.45 -3.88 -5.12
C ILE A 309 -6.13 -4.87 -4.17
N ASN A 310 -6.04 -6.15 -4.51
CA ASN A 310 -6.33 -7.26 -3.61
C ASN A 310 -5.07 -8.12 -3.48
N PRO A 311 -4.14 -7.77 -2.58
CA PRO A 311 -2.88 -8.50 -2.42
C PRO A 311 -3.12 -9.86 -1.79
N TYR A 312 -2.28 -10.85 -2.15
CA TYR A 312 -2.27 -12.17 -1.52
C TYR A 312 -0.96 -12.46 -0.84
N ALA A 313 -1.01 -12.86 0.43
CA ALA A 313 0.08 -13.57 1.08
C ALA A 313 -0.17 -15.08 0.95
N ILE A 314 0.83 -15.83 0.50
CA ILE A 314 0.73 -17.28 0.27
C ILE A 314 1.82 -17.97 1.10
N LYS A 315 1.40 -18.88 2.01
CA LYS A 315 2.28 -19.61 2.93
C LYS A 315 2.32 -21.10 2.65
#